data_b137db6ec4b34a0f511682aef82dddaf
#
_entry.id   b137db6ec4b34a0f511682aef82dddaf
#
_cell.length_a   1.000
_cell.length_b   1.000
_cell.length_c   1.000
_cell.angle_alpha   90.00
_cell.angle_beta   90.00
_cell.angle_gamma   90.00
#
_symmetry.space_group_name_H-M   'P 1'
#
loop_
_entity.id
_entity.type
_entity.pdbx_description
1 polymer ?
#
loop_
_entity_poly.entity_id
_entity_poly.type
_entity_poly.pdbx_seq_one_letter_code
_entity_poly.pdbx_strand_id
1 'polypeptide(L)'
;FVFDCAMQERAFCIPGDGTMPLQFFHVEDLCRLMEILLETHPKGRIFNVGNREIVTVNTFVKLCYRAANVPLSVRNIISHPNQRDYFPFHNYFYTLDVSRQDTVFPMQKDLFTGLKESFEWHCAHPEDAPKRNYLNFIDENF
;
A
#
# COMPACT_ATOMS: atom_id res chain seq x y z
N PHE A 1 -1.13 9.91 0.48
CA PHE A 1 0.10 10.48 -0.11
C PHE A 1 0.25 10.08 -1.59
N VAL A 2 0.21 8.76 -1.98
CA VAL A 2 0.31 8.39 -3.42
C VAL A 2 -0.87 8.97 -4.19
N PHE A 3 -2.08 8.89 -3.65
CA PHE A 3 -3.27 9.47 -4.26
C PHE A 3 -3.21 11.00 -4.32
N ASP A 4 -2.61 11.68 -3.33
CA ASP A 4 -2.40 13.14 -3.38
C ASP A 4 -1.50 13.51 -4.57
N CYS A 5 -0.40 12.75 -4.79
CA CYS A 5 0.46 12.95 -5.94
C CYS A 5 -0.30 12.71 -7.26
N ALA A 6 -1.08 11.63 -7.34
CA ALA A 6 -1.87 11.31 -8.53
C ALA A 6 -2.90 12.41 -8.84
N MET A 7 -3.67 12.86 -7.84
CA MET A 7 -4.69 13.91 -8.00
C MET A 7 -4.09 15.27 -8.39
N GLN A 8 -2.86 15.56 -7.97
CA GLN A 8 -2.13 16.78 -8.32
C GLN A 8 -1.30 16.64 -9.59
N GLU A 9 -1.39 15.50 -10.29
CA GLU A 9 -0.58 15.17 -11.49
C GLU A 9 0.94 15.30 -11.24
N ARG A 10 1.37 15.08 -10.00
CA ARG A 10 2.78 15.17 -9.60
C ARG A 10 3.49 13.83 -9.81
N ALA A 11 4.79 13.92 -10.09
CA ALA A 11 5.64 12.74 -10.10
C ALA A 11 5.78 12.17 -8.68
N PHE A 12 5.52 10.87 -8.52
CA PHE A 12 5.75 10.17 -7.27
C PHE A 12 7.22 9.77 -7.13
N CYS A 13 7.84 10.12 -5.99
CA CYS A 13 9.24 9.78 -5.72
C CYS A 13 9.37 8.34 -5.25
N ILE A 14 10.03 7.51 -6.05
CA ILE A 14 10.26 6.09 -5.80
C ILE A 14 11.69 5.90 -5.29
N PRO A 15 11.90 5.21 -4.13
CA PRO A 15 13.23 4.91 -3.64
C PRO A 15 13.93 3.87 -4.51
N GLY A 16 15.20 4.16 -4.84
CA GLY A 16 16.03 3.27 -5.63
C GLY A 16 15.42 2.97 -7.01
N ASP A 17 15.42 1.70 -7.37
CA ASP A 17 14.84 1.18 -8.62
C ASP A 17 13.35 0.80 -8.48
N GLY A 18 12.78 0.93 -7.28
CA GLY A 18 11.38 0.61 -7.01
C GLY A 18 11.05 -0.89 -6.96
N THR A 19 12.05 -1.76 -6.81
CA THR A 19 11.87 -3.22 -6.76
C THR A 19 11.54 -3.74 -5.36
N MET A 20 11.61 -2.90 -4.33
CA MET A 20 11.27 -3.27 -2.95
C MET A 20 9.88 -3.91 -2.88
N PRO A 21 9.74 -5.10 -2.26
CA PRO A 21 8.45 -5.78 -2.15
C PRO A 21 7.54 -5.09 -1.14
N LEU A 22 6.25 -5.07 -1.47
CA LEU A 22 5.17 -4.63 -0.59
C LEU A 22 4.10 -5.71 -0.53
N GLN A 23 3.57 -5.95 0.67
CA GLN A 23 2.47 -6.86 0.91
C GLN A 23 1.36 -6.09 1.64
N PHE A 24 0.19 -6.05 1.03
CA PHE A 24 -0.95 -5.32 1.56
C PHE A 24 -2.01 -6.28 2.10
N PHE A 25 -2.99 -5.75 2.79
CA PHE A 25 -4.21 -6.46 3.16
C PHE A 25 -5.34 -5.43 3.29
N HIS A 26 -6.48 -5.71 2.70
CA HIS A 26 -7.60 -4.79 2.74
C HIS A 26 -8.26 -4.81 4.13
N VAL A 27 -8.66 -3.63 4.63
CA VAL A 27 -9.23 -3.52 5.99
C VAL A 27 -10.52 -4.33 6.16
N GLU A 28 -11.37 -4.40 5.14
CA GLU A 28 -12.58 -5.24 5.21
C GLU A 28 -12.25 -6.73 5.29
N ASP A 29 -11.22 -7.18 4.56
CA ASP A 29 -10.76 -8.57 4.64
C ASP A 29 -10.19 -8.86 6.03
N LEU A 30 -9.51 -7.88 6.65
CA LEU A 30 -9.06 -8.01 8.04
C LEU A 30 -10.26 -8.18 8.99
N CYS A 31 -11.29 -7.35 8.86
CA CYS A 31 -12.50 -7.46 9.68
C CYS A 31 -13.17 -8.83 9.50
N ARG A 32 -13.35 -9.27 8.26
CA ARG A 32 -13.94 -10.59 7.96
C ARG A 32 -13.10 -11.75 8.51
N LEU A 33 -11.77 -11.66 8.37
CA LEU A 33 -10.88 -12.66 8.96
C LEU A 33 -11.04 -12.71 10.48
N MET A 34 -11.11 -11.56 11.15
CA MET A 34 -11.32 -11.49 12.61
C MET A 34 -12.66 -12.14 13.01
N GLU A 35 -13.74 -11.87 12.28
CA GLU A 35 -15.05 -12.51 12.50
C GLU A 35 -14.96 -14.04 12.40
N ILE A 36 -14.35 -14.55 11.31
CA ILE A 36 -14.14 -15.98 11.10
C ILE A 36 -13.33 -16.61 12.25
N LEU A 37 -12.25 -15.96 12.69
CA LEU A 37 -11.42 -16.47 13.78
C LEU A 37 -12.19 -16.51 15.13
N LEU A 38 -13.06 -15.53 15.37
CA LEU A 38 -13.91 -15.48 16.56
C LEU A 38 -15.01 -16.56 16.54
N GLU A 39 -15.55 -16.89 15.37
CA GLU A 39 -16.60 -17.89 15.23
C GLU A 39 -16.05 -19.32 15.23
N THR A 40 -14.94 -19.55 14.53
CA THR A 40 -14.42 -20.90 14.26
C THR A 40 -13.43 -21.41 15.29
N HIS A 41 -12.84 -20.53 16.09
CA HIS A 41 -11.82 -20.87 17.09
C HIS A 41 -10.75 -21.86 16.59
N PRO A 42 -10.04 -21.58 15.49
CA PRO A 42 -9.10 -22.51 14.90
C PRO A 42 -7.95 -22.86 15.85
N LYS A 43 -7.35 -24.06 15.65
CA LYS A 43 -6.22 -24.57 16.46
C LYS A 43 -4.96 -23.74 16.28
N GLY A 44 -4.85 -22.58 16.31
CA GLY A 44 -3.67 -21.70 16.17
C GLY A 44 -4.05 -20.31 16.61
N ARG A 45 -3.20 -19.70 17.41
CA ARG A 45 -3.47 -18.37 17.98
C ARG A 45 -2.74 -17.24 17.28
N ILE A 46 -1.83 -17.57 16.36
CA ILE A 46 -0.99 -16.59 15.66
C ILE A 46 -1.19 -16.78 14.17
N PHE A 47 -1.61 -15.73 13.51
CA PHE A 47 -1.77 -15.64 12.05
C PHE A 47 -0.99 -14.44 11.54
N ASN A 48 -0.12 -14.66 10.57
CA ASN A 48 0.34 -13.56 9.75
C ASN A 48 -0.78 -13.17 8.81
N VAL A 49 -0.95 -11.89 8.56
CA VAL A 49 -2.05 -11.35 7.75
C VAL A 49 -1.49 -10.53 6.60
N GLY A 50 -1.93 -10.85 5.40
CA GLY A 50 -1.49 -10.19 4.18
C GLY A 50 -2.08 -10.83 2.94
N ASN A 51 -2.01 -10.17 1.80
CA ASN A 51 -2.34 -10.78 0.53
C ASN A 51 -1.26 -11.78 0.12
N ARG A 52 -1.66 -12.82 -0.62
CA ARG A 52 -0.70 -13.71 -1.30
C ARG A 52 0.10 -12.97 -2.36
N GLU A 53 -0.54 -12.03 -3.03
CA GLU A 53 0.10 -11.21 -4.03
C GLU A 53 1.06 -10.24 -3.37
N ILE A 54 2.33 -10.35 -3.74
CA ILE A 54 3.40 -9.44 -3.36
C ILE A 54 3.70 -8.59 -4.59
N VAL A 55 3.70 -7.28 -4.40
CA VAL A 55 3.97 -6.34 -5.49
C VAL A 55 5.21 -5.52 -5.20
N THR A 56 5.85 -4.99 -6.23
CA THR A 56 6.92 -4.02 -6.06
C THR A 56 6.35 -2.61 -5.83
N VAL A 57 7.18 -1.70 -5.31
CA VAL A 57 6.83 -0.27 -5.21
C VAL A 57 6.38 0.27 -6.57
N ASN A 58 7.10 -0.08 -7.65
CA ASN A 58 6.74 0.33 -9.02
C ASN A 58 5.32 -0.13 -9.38
N THR A 59 5.01 -1.39 -9.13
CA THR A 59 3.68 -1.95 -9.41
C THR A 59 2.60 -1.28 -8.58
N PHE A 60 2.84 -1.10 -7.28
CA PHE A 60 1.92 -0.43 -6.37
C PHE A 60 1.59 1.00 -6.84
N VAL A 61 2.61 1.82 -7.12
CA VAL A 61 2.41 3.19 -7.58
C VAL A 61 1.66 3.23 -8.92
N LYS A 62 2.02 2.35 -9.87
CA LYS A 62 1.29 2.21 -11.14
C LYS A 62 -0.19 1.90 -10.92
N LEU A 63 -0.52 1.00 -10.01
CA LEU A 63 -1.91 0.64 -9.69
C LEU A 63 -2.66 1.81 -9.02
N CYS A 64 -2.00 2.59 -8.16
CA CYS A 64 -2.61 3.78 -7.55
C CYS A 64 -2.95 4.85 -8.60
N TYR A 65 -2.03 5.15 -9.53
CA TYR A 65 -2.29 6.11 -10.61
C TYR A 65 -3.39 5.61 -11.55
N ARG A 66 -3.41 4.31 -11.85
CA ARG A 66 -4.50 3.68 -12.60
C ARG A 66 -5.85 3.78 -11.87
N ALA A 67 -5.89 3.58 -10.55
CA ALA A 67 -7.11 3.74 -9.75
C ALA A 67 -7.63 5.18 -9.77
N ALA A 68 -6.74 6.17 -9.78
CA ALA A 68 -7.07 7.58 -9.92
C ALA A 68 -7.41 7.99 -11.38
N ASN A 69 -7.26 7.07 -12.35
CA ASN A 69 -7.46 7.32 -13.78
C ASN A 69 -6.61 8.47 -14.34
N VAL A 70 -5.35 8.57 -13.88
CA VAL A 70 -4.37 9.57 -14.36
C VAL A 70 -3.13 8.88 -14.92
N PRO A 71 -2.40 9.52 -15.87
CA PRO A 71 -1.14 9.00 -16.37
C PRO A 71 -0.11 8.81 -15.27
N LEU A 72 0.64 7.69 -15.33
CA LEU A 72 1.73 7.43 -14.39
C LEU A 72 2.84 8.47 -14.55
N SER A 73 3.19 9.13 -13.46
CA SER A 73 4.35 10.00 -13.37
C SER A 73 5.20 9.61 -12.16
N VAL A 74 6.47 9.25 -12.39
CA VAL A 74 7.38 8.79 -11.34
C VAL A 74 8.77 9.40 -11.50
N ARG A 75 9.48 9.54 -10.38
CA ARG A 75 10.88 9.95 -10.30
C ARG A 75 11.63 9.02 -9.36
N ASN A 76 12.68 8.37 -9.83
CA ASN A 76 13.51 7.51 -9.00
C ASN A 76 14.54 8.33 -8.21
N ILE A 77 14.61 8.11 -6.90
CA ILE A 77 15.58 8.76 -6.00
C ILE A 77 16.64 7.73 -5.62
N ILE A 78 17.84 7.88 -6.17
CA ILE A 78 18.91 6.88 -6.02
C ILE A 78 19.82 7.17 -4.83
N SER A 79 20.03 8.44 -4.47
CA SER A 79 21.13 8.86 -3.60
C SER A 79 20.72 9.48 -2.27
N HIS A 80 19.44 9.48 -1.90
CA HIS A 80 19.02 10.02 -0.61
C HIS A 80 19.20 8.97 0.51
N PRO A 81 19.87 9.31 1.64
CA PRO A 81 20.26 8.33 2.66
C PRO A 81 19.06 7.77 3.44
N ASN A 82 17.98 8.54 3.60
CA ASN A 82 16.82 8.13 4.37
C ASN A 82 15.53 8.25 3.55
N GLN A 83 15.08 7.14 2.97
CA GLN A 83 13.84 7.14 2.17
C GLN A 83 12.58 7.56 2.95
N ARG A 84 12.60 7.49 4.30
CA ARG A 84 11.45 7.89 5.13
C ARG A 84 11.16 9.39 5.11
N ASP A 85 12.05 10.18 4.60
CA ASP A 85 11.87 11.64 4.46
C ASP A 85 10.88 11.96 3.32
N TYR A 86 10.78 11.10 2.31
CA TYR A 86 9.93 11.29 1.13
C TYR A 86 9.05 10.08 0.77
N PHE A 87 9.21 8.94 1.46
CA PHE A 87 8.50 7.72 1.15
C PHE A 87 7.94 7.04 2.42
N PRO A 88 6.68 6.52 2.42
CA PRO A 88 6.00 6.09 3.63
C PRO A 88 6.48 4.77 4.23
N PHE A 89 7.24 3.96 3.51
CA PHE A 89 7.71 2.66 3.98
C PHE A 89 9.21 2.64 4.24
N HIS A 90 9.65 1.74 5.13
CA HIS A 90 11.07 1.46 5.34
C HIS A 90 11.63 0.59 4.22
N ASN A 91 12.94 0.63 4.02
CA ASN A 91 13.64 -0.21 3.05
C ASN A 91 13.83 -1.65 3.59
N TYR A 92 12.73 -2.41 3.61
CA TYR A 92 12.74 -3.80 4.05
C TYR A 92 12.39 -4.75 2.92
N PHE A 93 13.18 -5.81 2.78
CA PHE A 93 13.00 -6.87 1.79
C PHE A 93 12.51 -8.15 2.48
N TYR A 94 11.33 -8.08 3.09
CA TYR A 94 10.68 -9.24 3.66
C TYR A 94 9.20 -9.26 3.32
N THR A 95 8.63 -10.46 3.38
CA THR A 95 7.19 -10.68 3.25
C THR A 95 6.75 -11.69 4.30
N LEU A 96 5.48 -11.67 4.64
CA LEU A 96 4.90 -12.60 5.60
C LEU A 96 4.45 -13.88 4.89
N ASP A 97 4.76 -15.03 5.48
CA ASP A 97 4.10 -16.28 5.11
C ASP A 97 2.66 -16.28 5.63
N VAL A 98 1.71 -16.24 4.72
CA VAL A 98 0.26 -16.18 5.01
C VAL A 98 -0.44 -17.53 4.82
N SER A 99 0.32 -18.62 4.66
CA SER A 99 -0.22 -19.96 4.42
C SER A 99 -1.25 -20.40 5.46
N ARG A 100 -1.05 -20.04 6.73
CA ARG A 100 -2.01 -20.35 7.80
C ARG A 100 -3.30 -19.52 7.66
N GLN A 101 -3.22 -18.25 7.32
CA GLN A 101 -4.39 -17.41 7.01
C GLN A 101 -5.20 -18.04 5.89
N ASP A 102 -4.55 -18.51 4.85
CA ASP A 102 -5.19 -19.07 3.67
C ASP A 102 -5.99 -20.35 3.94
N THR A 103 -5.70 -21.06 5.03
CA THR A 103 -6.51 -22.21 5.43
C THR A 103 -7.88 -21.83 5.97
N VAL A 104 -8.06 -20.61 6.46
CA VAL A 104 -9.31 -20.11 7.05
C VAL A 104 -9.95 -18.99 6.22
N PHE A 105 -9.16 -18.27 5.45
CA PHE A 105 -9.61 -17.15 4.62
C PHE A 105 -8.90 -17.16 3.25
N PRO A 106 -9.28 -18.06 2.33
CA PRO A 106 -8.59 -18.25 1.06
C PRO A 106 -8.90 -17.20 -0.01
N MET A 107 -10.04 -16.52 0.10
CA MET A 107 -10.49 -15.52 -0.87
C MET A 107 -10.32 -14.12 -0.30
N GLN A 108 -9.39 -13.37 -0.88
CA GLN A 108 -9.06 -12.00 -0.50
C GLN A 108 -9.41 -11.05 -1.64
N LYS A 109 -9.69 -9.82 -1.30
CA LYS A 109 -9.87 -8.76 -2.29
C LYS A 109 -8.58 -8.55 -3.07
N ASP A 110 -8.63 -8.51 -4.38
CA ASP A 110 -7.46 -8.19 -5.20
C ASP A 110 -6.99 -6.75 -4.94
N LEU A 111 -5.68 -6.54 -5.09
CA LEU A 111 -5.05 -5.27 -4.73
C LEU A 111 -5.64 -4.09 -5.51
N PHE A 112 -5.92 -4.26 -6.80
CA PHE A 112 -6.42 -3.15 -7.61
C PHE A 112 -7.84 -2.73 -7.21
N THR A 113 -8.72 -3.67 -6.93
CA THR A 113 -10.07 -3.39 -6.40
C THR A 113 -9.97 -2.65 -5.07
N GLY A 114 -9.15 -3.13 -4.13
CA GLY A 114 -8.95 -2.46 -2.85
C GLY A 114 -8.35 -1.05 -2.97
N LEU A 115 -7.43 -0.84 -3.91
CA LEU A 115 -6.87 0.50 -4.17
C LEU A 115 -7.89 1.45 -4.78
N LYS A 116 -8.78 0.96 -5.65
CA LYS A 116 -9.84 1.76 -6.22
C LYS A 116 -10.82 2.22 -5.13
N GLU A 117 -11.28 1.32 -4.28
CA GLU A 117 -12.14 1.64 -3.14
C GLU A 117 -11.46 2.63 -2.18
N SER A 118 -10.15 2.42 -1.90
CA SER A 118 -9.37 3.33 -1.06
C SER A 118 -9.22 4.71 -1.68
N PHE A 119 -9.10 4.80 -3.01
CA PHE A 119 -9.07 6.08 -3.72
C PHE A 119 -10.42 6.79 -3.66
N GLU A 120 -11.51 6.07 -3.90
CA GLU A 120 -12.88 6.61 -3.79
C GLU A 120 -13.16 7.15 -2.38
N TRP A 121 -12.76 6.40 -1.36
CA TRP A 121 -12.84 6.84 0.03
C TRP A 121 -12.00 8.10 0.29
N HIS A 122 -10.76 8.12 -0.19
CA HIS A 122 -9.86 9.28 -0.04
C HIS A 122 -10.44 10.55 -0.67
N CYS A 123 -11.08 10.43 -1.84
CA CYS A 123 -11.75 11.56 -2.49
C CYS A 123 -12.97 12.05 -1.71
N ALA A 124 -13.70 11.14 -1.07
CA ALA A 124 -14.89 11.47 -0.29
C ALA A 124 -14.60 12.04 1.11
N HIS A 125 -13.37 11.78 1.66
CA HIS A 125 -12.98 12.14 3.02
C HIS A 125 -11.60 12.84 3.06
N PRO A 126 -11.43 13.97 2.39
CA PRO A 126 -10.12 14.64 2.29
C PRO A 126 -9.59 15.16 3.64
N GLU A 127 -10.49 15.43 4.61
CA GLU A 127 -10.17 15.89 5.96
C GLU A 127 -9.63 14.77 6.85
N ASP A 128 -10.02 13.52 6.60
CA ASP A 128 -9.62 12.35 7.39
C ASP A 128 -8.28 11.75 6.93
N ALA A 129 -7.81 12.13 5.75
CA ALA A 129 -6.56 11.64 5.21
C ALA A 129 -5.36 12.23 5.99
N PRO A 130 -4.46 11.39 6.55
CA PRO A 130 -3.32 11.87 7.30
C PRO A 130 -2.41 12.75 6.43
N LYS A 131 -2.30 14.03 6.76
CA LYS A 131 -1.39 14.95 6.06
C LYS A 131 0.03 14.75 6.60
N ARG A 132 0.95 14.36 5.72
CA ARG A 132 2.37 14.27 6.03
C ARG A 132 3.17 15.21 5.15
N ASN A 133 4.28 15.74 5.69
CA ASN A 133 5.10 16.74 5.00
C ASN A 133 6.01 16.16 3.90
N TYR A 134 5.69 14.99 3.34
CA TYR A 134 6.49 14.42 2.25
C TYR A 134 6.58 15.35 1.03
N LEU A 135 5.48 16.00 0.66
CA LEU A 135 5.46 16.89 -0.49
C LEU A 135 6.36 18.09 -0.30
N ASN A 136 6.33 18.72 0.88
CA ASN A 136 7.21 19.84 1.19
C ASN A 136 8.68 19.42 1.12
N PHE A 137 9.01 18.28 1.72
CA PHE A 137 10.39 17.76 1.65
C PHE A 137 10.83 17.48 0.20
N ILE A 138 9.95 16.89 -0.61
CA ILE A 138 10.22 16.61 -2.04
C ILE A 138 10.47 17.91 -2.80
N ASP A 139 9.64 18.94 -2.59
CA ASP A 139 9.75 20.23 -3.28
C ASP A 139 11.04 21.00 -2.89
N GLU A 140 11.53 20.81 -1.68
CA GLU A 140 12.75 21.46 -1.19
C GLU A 140 14.05 20.76 -1.61
N ASN A 141 13.98 19.44 -1.90
CA ASN A 141 15.18 18.60 -2.06
C ASN A 141 15.31 17.92 -3.42
N PHE A 142 14.24 17.84 -4.19
CA PHE A 142 14.20 17.16 -5.47
C PHE A 142 13.50 17.99 -6.54
#